data_592aca96dc7796d75f2ebbcc596367ad
#
_entry.id   592aca96dc7796d75f2ebbcc596367ad
#
_cell.length_a   1.000
_cell.length_b   1.000
_cell.length_c   1.000
_cell.angle_alpha   90.00
_cell.angle_beta   90.00
_cell.angle_gamma   90.00
#
_symmetry.space_group_name_H-M   'P 1'
#
loop_
_entity.id
_entity.type
_entity.pdbx_description
1 polymer ?
#
loop_
_entity_poly.entity_id
_entity_poly.type
_entity_poly.pdbx_seq_one_letter_code
_entity_poly.pdbx_strand_id
1 'polypeptide(L)'
;MDKETQEKFFEGTNNLITSIAQQVSNTIPDTWEKFYFHADINDDFSGRVYFFFNTEKNKKLTYSHDIPEIYNIYEDEYDEKYNKLYDLSVELKQWFIEYEQAPWQAITIIVDSERKMKMDFDYADWLSSPYSHNEMIDYFEYRYLGKMPESKEQ
;
A
#
# COMPACT_ATOMS: atom_id res chain seq x y z
N MET A 1 -23.04 14.06 8.90
CA MET A 1 -21.96 14.97 8.46
C MET A 1 -22.56 15.97 7.47
N ASP A 2 -22.37 17.25 7.69
CA ASP A 2 -22.86 18.25 6.77
C ASP A 2 -22.04 18.25 5.46
N LYS A 3 -22.56 18.95 4.45
CA LYS A 3 -21.94 18.96 3.13
C LYS A 3 -20.54 19.54 3.13
N GLU A 4 -20.29 20.61 3.87
CA GLU A 4 -19.00 21.26 3.97
C GLU A 4 -17.94 20.32 4.60
N THR A 5 -18.31 19.68 5.70
CA THR A 5 -17.45 18.71 6.39
C THR A 5 -17.16 17.51 5.51
N GLN A 6 -18.17 17.02 4.77
CA GLN A 6 -18.04 15.92 3.83
C GLN A 6 -17.04 16.25 2.71
N GLU A 7 -17.14 17.46 2.17
CA GLU A 7 -16.21 17.91 1.14
C GLU A 7 -14.78 17.99 1.64
N LYS A 8 -14.58 18.48 2.88
CA LYS A 8 -13.25 18.51 3.52
C LYS A 8 -12.70 17.11 3.72
N PHE A 9 -13.53 16.17 4.15
CA PHE A 9 -13.12 14.79 4.35
C PHE A 9 -12.66 14.17 3.03
N PHE A 10 -13.44 14.32 1.97
CA PHE A 10 -13.09 13.75 0.66
C PHE A 10 -11.84 14.39 0.08
N GLU A 11 -11.70 15.71 0.20
CA GLU A 11 -10.51 16.42 -0.27
C GLU A 11 -9.25 15.97 0.46
N GLY A 12 -9.30 15.91 1.80
CA GLY A 12 -8.18 15.45 2.60
C GLY A 12 -7.82 13.99 2.36
N THR A 13 -8.84 13.13 2.17
CA THR A 13 -8.64 11.73 1.81
C THR A 13 -7.90 11.61 0.50
N ASN A 14 -8.36 12.33 -0.54
CA ASN A 14 -7.70 12.31 -1.84
C ASN A 14 -6.27 12.84 -1.78
N ASN A 15 -6.02 13.86 -0.97
CA ASN A 15 -4.68 14.42 -0.81
C ASN A 15 -3.73 13.42 -0.16
N LEU A 16 -4.19 12.71 0.88
CA LEU A 16 -3.38 11.69 1.55
C LEU A 16 -3.10 10.51 0.64
N ILE A 17 -4.11 10.05 -0.10
CA ILE A 17 -3.95 8.97 -1.07
C ILE A 17 -2.95 9.35 -2.16
N THR A 18 -3.05 10.55 -2.68
CA THR A 18 -2.11 11.08 -3.68
C THR A 18 -0.69 11.14 -3.11
N SER A 19 -0.55 11.57 -1.86
CA SER A 19 0.75 11.61 -1.18
C SER A 19 1.35 10.22 -1.02
N ILE A 20 0.53 9.22 -0.69
CA ILE A 20 0.98 7.82 -0.59
C ILE A 20 1.45 7.34 -1.95
N ALA A 21 0.65 7.52 -3.00
CA ALA A 21 0.99 7.09 -4.35
C ALA A 21 2.29 7.76 -4.82
N GLN A 22 2.45 9.03 -4.55
CA GLN A 22 3.66 9.77 -4.89
C GLN A 22 4.88 9.24 -4.14
N GLN A 23 4.71 8.89 -2.87
CA GLN A 23 5.80 8.33 -2.08
C GLN A 23 6.19 6.93 -2.56
N VAL A 24 5.23 6.10 -3.00
CA VAL A 24 5.56 4.82 -3.65
C VAL A 24 6.44 5.07 -4.87
N SER A 25 6.04 6.00 -5.74
CA SER A 25 6.82 6.37 -6.91
C SER A 25 8.22 6.83 -6.55
N ASN A 26 8.35 7.64 -5.49
CA ASN A 26 9.65 8.13 -5.01
C ASN A 26 10.52 7.02 -4.43
N THR A 27 9.92 5.95 -3.95
CA THR A 27 10.64 4.82 -3.35
C THR A 27 11.16 3.87 -4.41
N ILE A 28 10.50 3.78 -5.56
CA ILE A 28 10.94 2.94 -6.67
C ILE A 28 12.11 3.63 -7.38
N PRO A 29 13.33 3.03 -7.39
CA PRO A 29 14.51 3.68 -7.98
C PRO A 29 14.64 3.44 -9.49
N ASP A 30 13.52 3.37 -10.19
CA ASP A 30 13.47 3.08 -11.60
C ASP A 30 12.18 3.67 -12.18
N THR A 31 12.08 3.72 -13.51
CA THR A 31 10.84 4.11 -14.18
C THR A 31 9.87 2.91 -14.17
N TRP A 32 8.83 3.05 -13.38
CA TRP A 32 7.84 1.99 -13.23
C TRP A 32 6.69 2.14 -14.24
N GLU A 33 6.07 1.03 -14.59
CA GLU A 33 4.87 1.02 -15.44
C GLU A 33 3.58 0.92 -14.60
N LYS A 34 3.59 0.08 -13.58
CA LYS A 34 2.44 -0.15 -12.72
C LYS A 34 2.91 -0.53 -11.34
N PHE A 35 2.19 -0.06 -10.31
CA PHE A 35 2.45 -0.54 -8.96
C PHE A 35 1.15 -0.85 -8.23
N TYR A 36 1.28 -1.72 -7.22
CA TYR A 36 0.22 -2.17 -6.34
C TYR A 36 0.70 -1.93 -4.91
N PHE A 37 0.13 -0.96 -4.24
CA PHE A 37 0.48 -0.65 -2.85
C PHE A 37 -0.55 -1.23 -1.91
N HIS A 38 -0.11 -1.78 -0.78
CA HIS A 38 -0.97 -2.34 0.24
C HIS A 38 -0.50 -1.94 1.63
N ALA A 39 -1.43 -1.55 2.47
CA ALA A 39 -1.18 -1.22 3.88
C ALA A 39 -2.21 -1.88 4.76
N ASP A 40 -1.74 -2.60 5.79
CA ASP A 40 -2.54 -3.14 6.89
C ASP A 40 -2.19 -2.39 8.15
N ILE A 41 -3.13 -1.63 8.71
CA ILE A 41 -2.90 -0.83 9.90
C ILE A 41 -3.92 -1.21 10.97
N ASN A 42 -3.44 -1.65 12.12
CA ASN A 42 -4.26 -2.00 13.28
C ASN A 42 -4.84 -0.76 13.97
N ASP A 43 -5.76 -0.98 14.88
CA ASP A 43 -6.35 0.10 15.67
C ASP A 43 -5.34 0.79 16.60
N ASP A 44 -4.27 0.08 16.98
CA ASP A 44 -3.16 0.67 17.75
C ASP A 44 -2.10 1.30 16.84
N PHE A 45 -2.39 1.42 15.54
CA PHE A 45 -1.53 1.98 14.50
C PHE A 45 -0.26 1.17 14.23
N SER A 46 -0.15 -0.05 14.75
CA SER A 46 0.85 -1.00 14.29
C SER A 46 0.40 -1.63 12.98
N GLY A 47 1.30 -2.18 12.22
CA GLY A 47 0.95 -2.82 10.97
C GLY A 47 2.12 -2.93 10.03
N ARG A 48 1.81 -3.02 8.75
CA ARG A 48 2.82 -3.18 7.71
C ARG A 48 2.35 -2.55 6.40
N VAL A 49 3.32 -2.12 5.61
CA VAL A 49 3.08 -1.64 4.24
C VAL A 49 4.03 -2.36 3.30
N TYR A 50 3.61 -2.55 2.08
CA TYR A 50 4.45 -3.11 1.01
C TYR A 50 3.84 -2.77 -0.33
N PHE A 51 4.62 -2.95 -1.38
CA PHE A 51 4.10 -2.77 -2.73
C PHE A 51 4.84 -3.69 -3.70
N PHE A 52 4.22 -3.87 -4.87
CA PHE A 52 4.80 -4.57 -6.00
C PHE A 52 4.81 -3.62 -7.18
N PHE A 53 5.79 -3.72 -8.04
CA PHE A 53 5.87 -2.88 -9.24
C PHE A 53 6.55 -3.62 -10.37
N ASN A 54 6.27 -3.15 -11.59
CA ASN A 54 7.02 -3.61 -12.76
C ASN A 54 7.57 -2.40 -13.52
N THR A 55 8.51 -2.68 -14.40
CA THR A 55 9.16 -1.67 -15.23
C THR A 55 9.08 -2.10 -16.69
N GLU A 56 9.41 -1.21 -17.60
CA GLU A 56 9.51 -1.54 -19.00
C GLU A 56 10.52 -2.66 -19.25
N LYS A 57 11.64 -2.65 -18.52
CA LYS A 57 12.71 -3.63 -18.65
C LYS A 57 12.39 -4.96 -17.99
N ASN A 58 11.59 -4.95 -16.93
CA ASN A 58 11.23 -6.15 -16.20
C ASN A 58 9.72 -6.19 -15.98
N LYS A 59 9.02 -6.98 -16.78
CA LYS A 59 7.56 -7.13 -16.71
C LYS A 59 7.11 -7.94 -15.51
N LYS A 60 8.00 -8.68 -14.86
CA LYS A 60 7.70 -9.38 -13.63
C LYS A 60 7.61 -8.38 -12.48
N LEU A 61 6.72 -8.66 -11.54
CA LEU A 61 6.54 -7.80 -10.38
C LEU A 61 7.70 -7.96 -9.41
N THR A 62 8.23 -6.83 -8.98
CA THR A 62 9.27 -6.76 -7.95
C THR A 62 8.61 -6.41 -6.63
N TYR A 63 8.95 -7.14 -5.58
CA TYR A 63 8.50 -6.88 -4.22
C TYR A 63 9.30 -5.72 -3.61
N SER A 64 8.63 -4.80 -2.92
CA SER A 64 9.24 -3.58 -2.40
C SER A 64 10.45 -3.83 -1.48
N HIS A 65 10.36 -4.85 -0.62
CA HIS A 65 11.44 -5.13 0.33
C HIS A 65 12.68 -5.77 -0.32
N ASP A 66 12.60 -6.11 -1.61
CA ASP A 66 13.75 -6.58 -2.38
C ASP A 66 14.51 -5.44 -3.07
N ILE A 67 13.99 -4.21 -2.99
CA ILE A 67 14.62 -3.05 -3.64
C ILE A 67 16.07 -2.84 -3.21
N PRO A 68 16.43 -2.87 -1.91
CA PRO A 68 17.81 -2.65 -1.53
C PRO A 68 18.79 -3.62 -2.18
N GLU A 69 18.40 -4.89 -2.27
CA GLU A 69 19.25 -5.92 -2.87
C GLU A 69 19.33 -5.79 -4.40
N ILE A 70 18.17 -5.64 -5.05
CA ILE A 70 18.08 -5.61 -6.52
C ILE A 70 18.75 -4.36 -7.10
N TYR A 71 18.54 -3.20 -6.45
CA TYR A 71 19.04 -1.91 -6.94
C TYR A 71 20.31 -1.44 -6.23
N ASN A 72 20.86 -2.27 -5.36
CA ASN A 72 22.09 -1.97 -4.61
C ASN A 72 22.01 -0.63 -3.86
N ILE A 73 20.93 -0.47 -3.10
CA ILE A 73 20.66 0.72 -2.29
C ILE A 73 20.90 0.36 -0.83
N TYR A 74 21.46 1.29 -0.04
CA TYR A 74 21.62 1.08 1.39
C TYR A 74 20.26 0.89 2.07
N GLU A 75 20.18 -0.06 2.99
CA GLU A 75 18.94 -0.33 3.72
C GLU A 75 18.44 0.88 4.48
N ASP A 76 19.34 1.68 5.06
CA ASP A 76 18.96 2.90 5.79
C ASP A 76 18.22 3.90 4.89
N GLU A 77 18.66 4.04 3.65
CA GLU A 77 18.03 4.91 2.67
C GLU A 77 16.63 4.42 2.29
N TYR A 78 16.51 3.10 2.10
CA TYR A 78 15.21 2.49 1.82
C TYR A 78 14.27 2.60 3.03
N ASP A 79 14.77 2.32 4.23
CA ASP A 79 13.98 2.35 5.45
C ASP A 79 13.40 3.74 5.72
N GLU A 80 14.13 4.79 5.42
CA GLU A 80 13.65 6.16 5.55
C GLU A 80 12.43 6.41 4.65
N LYS A 81 12.50 5.95 3.41
CA LYS A 81 11.39 6.07 2.46
C LYS A 81 10.21 5.17 2.83
N TYR A 82 10.50 3.97 3.31
CA TYR A 82 9.49 3.03 3.80
C TYR A 82 8.75 3.59 5.01
N ASN A 83 9.47 4.17 5.96
CA ASN A 83 8.89 4.75 7.16
C ASN A 83 7.93 5.89 6.82
N LYS A 84 8.25 6.67 5.79
CA LYS A 84 7.36 7.73 5.32
C LYS A 84 6.06 7.16 4.73
N LEU A 85 6.14 6.05 4.00
CA LEU A 85 4.94 5.34 3.51
C LEU A 85 4.07 4.86 4.67
N TYR A 86 4.71 4.29 5.68
CA TYR A 86 4.02 3.82 6.87
C TYR A 86 3.33 4.98 7.59
N ASP A 87 4.04 6.07 7.81
CA ASP A 87 3.51 7.26 8.49
C ASP A 87 2.31 7.86 7.76
N LEU A 88 2.39 7.94 6.42
CA LEU A 88 1.27 8.44 5.61
C LEU A 88 0.06 7.52 5.70
N SER A 89 0.28 6.21 5.77
CA SER A 89 -0.81 5.23 5.92
C SER A 89 -1.48 5.35 7.27
N VAL A 90 -0.72 5.54 8.34
CA VAL A 90 -1.24 5.79 9.68
C VAL A 90 -2.04 7.10 9.69
N GLU A 91 -1.51 8.14 9.06
CA GLU A 91 -2.18 9.43 8.96
C GLU A 91 -3.54 9.31 8.27
N LEU A 92 -3.63 8.50 7.21
CA LEU A 92 -4.88 8.26 6.52
C LEU A 92 -5.91 7.55 7.42
N LYS A 93 -5.47 6.59 8.22
CA LYS A 93 -6.35 5.91 9.18
C LYS A 93 -6.83 6.88 10.26
N GLN A 94 -5.92 7.69 10.81
CA GLN A 94 -6.26 8.71 11.79
C GLN A 94 -7.25 9.72 11.23
N TRP A 95 -7.12 10.08 9.96
CA TRP A 95 -8.02 10.98 9.27
C TRP A 95 -9.45 10.46 9.27
N PHE A 96 -9.64 9.18 8.97
CA PHE A 96 -10.96 8.55 9.02
C PHE A 96 -11.55 8.58 10.42
N ILE A 97 -10.74 8.25 11.42
CA ILE A 97 -11.17 8.26 12.84
C ILE A 97 -11.58 9.66 13.25
N GLU A 98 -10.80 10.67 12.90
CA GLU A 98 -11.06 12.07 13.23
C GLU A 98 -12.40 12.55 12.67
N TYR A 99 -12.77 12.09 11.48
CA TYR A 99 -14.04 12.42 10.86
C TYR A 99 -15.16 11.43 11.18
N GLU A 100 -14.96 10.60 12.19
CA GLU A 100 -15.94 9.62 12.68
C GLU A 100 -16.42 8.68 11.56
N GLN A 101 -15.55 8.41 10.59
CA GLN A 101 -15.80 7.41 9.55
C GLN A 101 -15.28 6.07 10.01
N ALA A 102 -15.91 4.98 9.56
CA ALA A 102 -15.44 3.64 9.91
C ALA A 102 -13.97 3.48 9.50
N PRO A 103 -13.05 3.22 10.46
CA PRO A 103 -11.65 3.08 10.10
C PRO A 103 -11.42 1.77 9.34
N TRP A 104 -10.74 1.90 8.20
CA TRP A 104 -10.37 0.72 7.41
C TRP A 104 -9.27 -0.07 8.13
N GLN A 105 -9.18 -1.37 7.87
CA GLN A 105 -8.09 -2.23 8.34
C GLN A 105 -6.97 -2.33 7.31
N ALA A 106 -7.32 -2.32 6.03
CA ALA A 106 -6.34 -2.36 4.94
C ALA A 106 -6.77 -1.47 3.80
N ILE A 107 -5.79 -0.94 3.07
CA ILE A 107 -6.03 -0.23 1.81
C ILE A 107 -5.15 -0.81 0.73
N THR A 108 -5.64 -0.76 -0.51
CA THR A 108 -4.87 -1.11 -1.70
C THR A 108 -4.99 0.04 -2.69
N ILE A 109 -3.86 0.47 -3.23
CA ILE A 109 -3.80 1.52 -4.25
C ILE A 109 -3.06 0.95 -5.45
N ILE A 110 -3.70 0.98 -6.61
CA ILE A 110 -3.13 0.49 -7.86
C ILE A 110 -3.03 1.67 -8.81
N VAL A 111 -1.83 1.91 -9.35
CA VAL A 111 -1.60 2.98 -10.33
C VAL A 111 -0.96 2.37 -11.57
N ASP A 112 -1.57 2.62 -12.73
CA ASP A 112 -1.06 2.11 -14.01
C ASP A 112 -0.16 3.12 -14.73
N SER A 113 0.34 2.74 -15.90
CA SER A 113 1.24 3.57 -16.70
C SER A 113 0.58 4.86 -17.23
N GLU A 114 -0.73 4.88 -17.30
CA GLU A 114 -1.50 6.07 -17.69
C GLU A 114 -1.84 6.95 -16.50
N ARG A 115 -1.30 6.61 -15.30
CA ARG A 115 -1.56 7.32 -14.04
C ARG A 115 -3.01 7.20 -13.56
N LYS A 116 -3.73 6.20 -14.04
CA LYS A 116 -5.05 5.89 -13.52
C LYS A 116 -4.89 5.16 -12.19
N MET A 117 -5.68 5.60 -11.22
CA MET A 117 -5.61 5.07 -9.86
C MET A 117 -6.90 4.32 -9.53
N LYS A 118 -6.73 3.14 -8.94
CA LYS A 118 -7.83 2.36 -8.38
C LYS A 118 -7.55 2.15 -6.89
N MET A 119 -8.57 2.34 -6.07
CA MET A 119 -8.46 2.16 -4.63
C MET A 119 -9.46 1.15 -4.12
N ASP A 120 -9.06 0.46 -3.06
CA ASP A 120 -9.93 -0.47 -2.37
C ASP A 120 -9.66 -0.37 -0.86
N PHE A 121 -10.73 -0.25 -0.08
CA PHE A 121 -10.67 -0.27 1.38
C PHE A 121 -11.19 -1.62 1.87
N ASP A 122 -10.45 -2.25 2.78
CA ASP A 122 -10.82 -3.52 3.37
C ASP A 122 -10.98 -3.34 4.88
N TYR A 123 -12.09 -3.82 5.41
CA TYR A 123 -12.43 -3.72 6.82
C TYR A 123 -12.23 -5.04 7.57
N ALA A 124 -11.71 -6.06 6.89
CA ALA A 124 -11.36 -7.33 7.52
C ALA A 124 -10.07 -7.18 8.33
N ASP A 125 -10.05 -7.77 9.53
CA ASP A 125 -8.89 -7.72 10.42
C ASP A 125 -7.90 -8.85 10.06
N TRP A 126 -7.10 -8.61 9.04
CA TRP A 126 -6.12 -9.58 8.56
C TRP A 126 -4.93 -9.75 9.51
N LEU A 127 -4.58 -8.71 10.28
CA LEU A 127 -3.39 -8.74 11.14
C LEU A 127 -3.60 -9.59 12.39
N SER A 128 -4.82 -9.70 12.88
CA SER A 128 -5.16 -10.59 13.99
C SER A 128 -5.70 -11.94 13.53
N SER A 129 -5.74 -12.18 12.22
CA SER A 129 -6.15 -13.48 11.68
C SER A 129 -5.09 -14.55 11.94
N PRO A 130 -5.45 -15.85 11.84
CA PRO A 130 -4.46 -16.92 11.99
C PRO A 130 -3.51 -17.05 10.80
N TYR A 131 -3.69 -16.25 9.77
CA TYR A 131 -2.87 -16.32 8.56
C TYR A 131 -1.51 -15.66 8.77
N SER A 132 -0.46 -16.28 8.24
CA SER A 132 0.89 -15.71 8.26
C SER A 132 0.99 -14.51 7.30
N HIS A 133 2.06 -13.73 7.44
CA HIS A 133 2.37 -12.64 6.51
C HIS A 133 2.43 -13.13 5.05
N ASN A 134 3.07 -14.28 4.82
CA ASN A 134 3.18 -14.83 3.47
C ASN A 134 1.82 -15.24 2.91
N GLU A 135 0.94 -15.79 3.76
CA GLU A 135 -0.41 -16.14 3.33
C GLU A 135 -1.23 -14.90 2.98
N MET A 136 -1.04 -13.81 3.69
CA MET A 136 -1.71 -12.54 3.37
C MET A 136 -1.21 -11.96 2.06
N ILE A 137 0.09 -12.08 1.76
CA ILE A 137 0.66 -11.69 0.47
C ILE A 137 0.08 -12.55 -0.64
N ASP A 138 -0.03 -13.87 -0.43
CA ASP A 138 -0.63 -14.78 -1.41
C ASP A 138 -2.07 -14.38 -1.72
N TYR A 139 -2.85 -14.04 -0.69
CA TYR A 139 -4.21 -13.56 -0.87
C TYR A 139 -4.24 -12.26 -1.67
N PHE A 140 -3.35 -11.33 -1.39
CA PHE A 140 -3.21 -10.08 -2.12
C PHE A 140 -2.93 -10.36 -3.60
N GLU A 141 -1.98 -11.24 -3.90
CA GLU A 141 -1.64 -11.60 -5.27
C GLU A 141 -2.83 -12.24 -5.99
N TYR A 142 -3.56 -13.12 -5.33
CA TYR A 142 -4.74 -13.73 -5.91
C TYR A 142 -5.81 -12.68 -6.21
N ARG A 143 -6.13 -11.82 -5.24
CA ARG A 143 -7.23 -10.86 -5.35
C ARG A 143 -6.95 -9.74 -6.35
N TYR A 144 -5.75 -9.17 -6.31
CA TYR A 144 -5.43 -7.96 -7.08
C TYR A 144 -4.57 -8.22 -8.30
N LEU A 145 -3.77 -9.26 -8.29
CA LEU A 145 -2.87 -9.57 -9.40
C LEU A 145 -3.38 -10.71 -10.29
N GLY A 146 -4.48 -11.36 -9.88
CA GLY A 146 -5.07 -12.45 -10.64
C GLY A 146 -4.23 -13.72 -10.64
N LYS A 147 -3.32 -13.86 -9.68
CA LYS A 147 -2.45 -15.03 -9.56
C LYS A 147 -3.01 -16.00 -8.54
N MET A 148 -2.89 -17.29 -8.82
CA MET A 148 -3.15 -18.29 -7.80
C MET A 148 -2.03 -18.29 -6.78
N PRO A 149 -2.34 -18.40 -5.47
CA PRO A 149 -1.31 -18.50 -4.45
C PRO A 149 -0.40 -19.69 -4.73
N GLU A 150 0.91 -19.49 -4.58
CA GLU A 150 1.87 -20.56 -4.72
C GLU A 150 1.80 -21.50 -3.51
N SER A 151 2.06 -22.79 -3.74
CA SER A 151 2.13 -23.75 -2.65
C SER A 151 3.33 -23.44 -1.77
N LYS A 152 3.13 -23.49 -0.45
CA LYS A 152 4.21 -23.31 0.53
C LYS A 152 5.25 -24.40 0.49
N GLU A 153 4.97 -25.49 -0.21
CA GLU A 153 5.89 -26.62 -0.39
C GLU A 153 6.90 -26.40 -1.48
N GLN A 154 6.76 -25.34 -2.23
CA GLN A 154 7.68 -25.02 -3.32
C GLN A 154 8.87 -24.19 -2.84
#